data_cb47f347721c5c0ce2989765cae6880f
#
_entry.id   cb47f347721c5c0ce2989765cae6880f
#
_cell.length_a   1.000
_cell.length_b   1.000
_cell.length_c   1.000
_cell.angle_alpha   90.00
_cell.angle_beta   90.00
_cell.angle_gamma   90.00
#
_symmetry.space_group_name_H-M   'P 1'
#
loop_
_entity.id
_entity.type
_entity.pdbx_description
1 polymer ?
#
loop_
_entity_poly.entity_id
_entity_poly.type
_entity_poly.pdbx_seq_one_letter_code
_entity_poly.pdbx_strand_id
1 'polypeptide(L)'
;MPSAVLAISGASGARYGARLLEILTQSGWDINLIISREGAINLDLECGITPQQLATQYGALLENNDNLAAKSASGSAKFDAYIICPASGTTISKLAAGISDNLITRSGMVALKERRKLIVVPR
;
A
#
# COMPACT_ATOMS: atom_id res chain seq x y z
N MET A 1 -4.24 -5.82 18.18
CA MET A 1 -3.09 -5.76 17.27
C MET A 1 -3.24 -4.56 16.36
N PRO A 2 -2.22 -3.71 16.22
CA PRO A 2 -2.30 -2.61 15.27
C PRO A 2 -2.36 -3.14 13.83
N SER A 3 -3.01 -2.38 12.97
CA SER A 3 -3.18 -2.76 11.57
C SER A 3 -2.91 -1.58 10.66
N ALA A 4 -2.42 -1.86 9.47
CA ALA A 4 -2.16 -0.85 8.47
C ALA A 4 -2.43 -1.36 7.06
N VAL A 5 -2.73 -0.42 6.18
CA VAL A 5 -2.65 -0.62 4.73
C VAL A 5 -1.27 -0.18 4.30
N LEU A 6 -0.55 -1.03 3.60
CA LEU A 6 0.72 -0.68 2.97
C LEU A 6 0.59 -0.84 1.47
N ALA A 7 0.86 0.23 0.74
CA ALA A 7 0.78 0.24 -0.71
C ALA A 7 2.15 0.50 -1.33
N ILE A 8 2.50 -0.28 -2.35
CA ILE A 8 3.71 -0.12 -3.14
C ILE A 8 3.28 0.27 -4.54
N SER A 9 3.56 1.50 -4.94
CA SER A 9 3.21 2.00 -6.26
C SER A 9 4.42 2.01 -7.19
N GLY A 10 4.23 2.47 -8.42
CA GLY A 10 5.20 2.33 -9.51
C GLY A 10 6.32 3.37 -9.51
N ALA A 11 7.06 3.46 -8.41
CA ALA A 11 8.25 4.28 -8.32
C ALA A 11 9.44 3.42 -7.93
N SER A 12 10.65 3.86 -8.25
CA SER A 12 11.86 3.19 -7.73
C SER A 12 11.82 3.22 -6.21
N GLY A 13 12.37 2.19 -5.56
CA GLY A 13 12.31 2.10 -4.11
C GLY A 13 11.30 1.07 -3.59
N ALA A 14 10.88 0.12 -4.44
CA ALA A 14 10.03 -0.99 -4.00
C ALA A 14 10.68 -1.75 -2.83
N ARG A 15 12.01 -1.79 -2.78
CA ARG A 15 12.75 -2.40 -1.67
C ARG A 15 12.46 -1.73 -0.32
N TYR A 16 12.18 -0.43 -0.32
CA TYR A 16 11.82 0.29 0.92
C TYR A 16 10.44 -0.14 1.41
N GLY A 17 9.49 -0.33 0.49
CA GLY A 17 8.18 -0.87 0.83
C GLY A 17 8.28 -2.29 1.39
N ALA A 18 9.07 -3.15 0.74
CA ALA A 18 9.30 -4.51 1.20
C ALA A 18 9.97 -4.54 2.59
N ARG A 19 10.95 -3.68 2.81
CA ARG A 19 11.62 -3.59 4.12
C ARG A 19 10.67 -3.08 5.20
N LEU A 20 9.84 -2.10 4.87
CA LEU A 20 8.84 -1.59 5.81
C LEU A 20 7.82 -2.67 6.18
N LEU A 21 7.38 -3.47 5.21
CA LEU A 21 6.50 -4.61 5.47
C LEU A 21 7.14 -5.58 6.46
N GLU A 22 8.39 -5.93 6.24
CA GLU A 22 9.15 -6.80 7.14
C GLU A 22 9.17 -6.25 8.57
N ILE A 23 9.55 -4.99 8.73
CA ILE A 23 9.65 -4.35 10.04
C ILE A 23 8.29 -4.32 10.74
N LEU A 24 7.24 -3.92 10.04
CA LEU A 24 5.90 -3.81 10.62
C LEU A 24 5.36 -5.17 11.06
N THR A 25 5.49 -6.18 10.21
CA THR A 25 4.98 -7.52 10.54
C THR A 25 5.78 -8.16 11.67
N GLN A 26 7.09 -7.96 11.71
CA GLN A 26 7.92 -8.43 12.82
C GLN A 26 7.62 -7.69 14.13
N SER A 27 7.06 -6.49 14.04
CA SER A 27 6.64 -5.69 15.20
C SER A 27 5.19 -5.98 15.62
N GLY A 28 4.55 -6.97 15.03
CA GLY A 28 3.21 -7.40 15.42
C GLY A 28 2.07 -6.69 14.72
N TRP A 29 2.34 -5.96 13.63
CA TRP A 29 1.29 -5.30 12.86
C TRP A 29 0.63 -6.27 11.88
N ASP A 30 -0.69 -6.17 11.75
CA ASP A 30 -1.45 -6.84 10.70
C ASP A 30 -1.47 -5.92 9.47
N ILE A 31 -1.03 -6.43 8.33
CA ILE A 31 -0.89 -5.61 7.12
C ILE A 31 -1.78 -6.13 5.99
N ASN A 32 -2.57 -5.22 5.43
CA ASN A 32 -3.20 -5.39 4.13
C ASN A 32 -2.28 -4.74 3.10
N LEU A 33 -1.80 -5.53 2.15
CA LEU A 33 -0.78 -5.11 1.18
C LEU A 33 -1.42 -4.89 -0.18
N ILE A 34 -1.14 -3.73 -0.78
CA ILE A 34 -1.60 -3.42 -2.13
C ILE A 34 -0.37 -3.09 -2.97
N ILE A 35 -0.22 -3.76 -4.11
CA ILE A 35 0.90 -3.49 -5.02
C ILE A 35 0.32 -3.22 -6.39
N SER A 36 0.62 -2.05 -6.95
CA SER A 36 0.18 -1.72 -8.30
C SER A 36 0.91 -2.58 -9.32
N ARG A 37 0.39 -2.62 -10.55
CA ARG A 37 1.05 -3.35 -11.64
C ARG A 37 2.49 -2.88 -11.82
N GLU A 38 2.72 -1.57 -11.83
CA GLU A 38 4.04 -0.97 -11.97
C GLU A 38 4.91 -1.24 -10.72
N GLY A 39 4.30 -1.22 -9.55
CA GLY A 39 4.97 -1.59 -8.31
C GLY A 39 5.46 -3.03 -8.32
N ALA A 40 4.68 -3.94 -8.89
CA ALA A 40 5.08 -5.33 -9.04
C ALA A 40 6.29 -5.50 -9.97
N ILE A 41 6.33 -4.72 -11.06
CA ILE A 41 7.47 -4.71 -11.98
C ILE A 41 8.73 -4.26 -11.25
N ASN A 42 8.65 -3.17 -10.49
CA ASN A 42 9.79 -2.66 -9.73
C ASN A 42 10.23 -3.61 -8.61
N LEU A 43 9.27 -4.27 -7.97
CA LEU A 43 9.56 -5.25 -6.94
C LEU A 43 10.38 -6.42 -7.52
N ASP A 44 10.00 -6.90 -8.70
CA ASP A 44 10.75 -7.95 -9.39
C ASP A 44 12.15 -7.47 -9.77
N LEU A 45 12.27 -6.28 -10.35
CA LEU A 45 13.57 -5.73 -10.75
C LEU A 45 14.51 -5.47 -9.58
N GLU A 46 13.98 -4.98 -8.47
CA GLU A 46 14.80 -4.57 -7.31
C GLU A 46 15.04 -5.72 -6.33
N CYS A 47 14.05 -6.59 -6.14
CA CYS A 47 14.08 -7.61 -5.11
C CYS A 47 14.00 -9.05 -5.65
N GLY A 48 13.66 -9.22 -6.92
CA GLY A 48 13.54 -10.55 -7.53
C GLY A 48 12.40 -11.39 -7.00
N ILE A 49 11.33 -10.77 -6.49
CA ILE A 49 10.18 -11.48 -5.93
C ILE A 49 8.88 -10.92 -6.49
N THR A 50 7.83 -11.74 -6.42
CA THR A 50 6.48 -11.35 -6.82
C THR A 50 5.72 -10.77 -5.61
N PRO A 51 4.63 -10.00 -5.85
CA PRO A 51 3.75 -9.56 -4.76
C PRO A 51 3.25 -10.71 -3.89
N GLN A 52 2.89 -11.83 -4.52
CA GLN A 52 2.40 -13.02 -3.82
C GLN A 52 3.47 -13.58 -2.87
N GLN A 53 4.71 -13.69 -3.36
CA GLN A 53 5.82 -14.19 -2.55
C GLN A 53 6.10 -13.25 -1.37
N LEU A 54 6.07 -11.95 -1.60
CA LEU A 54 6.30 -10.97 -0.55
C LEU A 54 5.21 -11.05 0.53
N ALA A 55 3.94 -11.10 0.11
CA ALA A 55 2.82 -11.21 1.04
C ALA A 55 2.91 -12.50 1.87
N THR A 56 3.17 -13.62 1.22
CA THR A 56 3.28 -14.93 1.88
C THR A 56 4.43 -14.95 2.87
N GLN A 57 5.55 -14.38 2.50
CA GLN A 57 6.77 -14.37 3.34
C GLN A 57 6.52 -13.71 4.70
N TYR A 58 5.73 -12.64 4.73
CA TYR A 58 5.49 -11.87 5.95
C TYR A 58 4.06 -11.98 6.49
N GLY A 59 3.27 -12.88 5.94
CA GLY A 59 1.91 -13.10 6.42
C GLY A 59 0.96 -11.92 6.19
N ALA A 60 1.21 -11.11 5.16
CA ALA A 60 0.34 -10.01 4.79
C ALA A 60 -0.81 -10.49 3.92
N LEU A 61 -1.96 -9.80 4.02
CA LEU A 61 -3.09 -10.05 3.15
C LEU A 61 -2.93 -9.20 1.88
N LEU A 62 -2.72 -9.86 0.75
CA LEU A 62 -2.58 -9.17 -0.53
C LEU A 62 -3.96 -8.83 -1.11
N GLU A 63 -4.18 -7.55 -1.41
CA GLU A 63 -5.39 -7.07 -2.07
C GLU A 63 -5.04 -6.57 -3.46
N ASN A 64 -5.94 -6.83 -4.42
CA ASN A 64 -5.74 -6.44 -5.82
C ASN A 64 -6.01 -4.94 -5.99
N ASN A 65 -5.08 -4.22 -6.63
CA ASN A 65 -5.21 -2.77 -6.84
C ASN A 65 -6.40 -2.39 -7.75
N ASP A 66 -6.94 -3.33 -8.52
CA ASP A 66 -8.13 -3.10 -9.34
C ASP A 66 -9.44 -3.39 -8.58
N ASN A 67 -9.37 -3.93 -7.38
CA ASN A 67 -10.55 -4.25 -6.59
C ASN A 67 -10.94 -3.09 -5.67
N LEU A 68 -11.84 -2.23 -6.15
CA LEU A 68 -12.32 -1.06 -5.41
C LEU A 68 -13.28 -1.42 -4.27
N ALA A 69 -13.65 -2.69 -4.15
CA ALA A 69 -14.50 -3.19 -3.06
C ALA A 69 -13.69 -3.90 -1.96
N ALA A 70 -12.38 -3.93 -2.05
CA ALA A 70 -11.54 -4.55 -1.04
C ALA A 70 -11.63 -3.81 0.30
N LYS A 71 -11.23 -4.48 1.36
CA LYS A 71 -11.33 -3.95 2.72
C LYS A 71 -10.62 -2.62 2.91
N SER A 72 -9.49 -2.42 2.25
CA SER A 72 -8.72 -1.17 2.33
C SER A 72 -9.47 0.04 1.77
N ALA A 73 -10.50 -0.17 0.93
CA ALA A 73 -11.35 0.89 0.42
C ALA A 73 -12.56 1.18 1.32
N SER A 74 -12.75 0.43 2.39
CA SER A 74 -13.91 0.57 3.26
C SER A 74 -13.64 1.55 4.39
N GLY A 75 -14.47 2.57 4.53
CA GLY A 75 -14.40 3.51 5.64
C GLY A 75 -14.68 2.87 6.99
N SER A 76 -15.38 1.73 7.02
CA SER A 76 -15.68 1.01 8.26
C SER A 76 -14.50 0.12 8.71
N ALA A 77 -13.55 -0.18 7.84
CA ALA A 77 -12.35 -0.92 8.21
C ALA A 77 -11.35 0.07 8.84
N LYS A 78 -11.20 0.00 10.15
CA LYS A 78 -10.45 1.00 10.92
C LYS A 78 -8.98 0.60 11.04
N PHE A 79 -8.21 0.92 10.00
CA PHE A 79 -6.76 0.74 10.07
C PHE A 79 -6.12 1.87 10.90
N ASP A 80 -5.06 1.54 11.63
CA ASP A 80 -4.33 2.53 12.44
C ASP A 80 -3.46 3.44 11.58
N ALA A 81 -3.02 2.98 10.41
CA ALA A 81 -2.25 3.79 9.48
C ALA A 81 -2.48 3.32 8.04
N TYR A 82 -2.35 4.26 7.10
CA TYR A 82 -2.37 4.00 5.66
C TYR A 82 -1.05 4.54 5.12
N ILE A 83 -0.24 3.68 4.52
CA ILE A 83 1.13 4.00 4.13
C ILE A 83 1.31 3.69 2.65
N ILE A 84 1.77 4.67 1.88
CA ILE A 84 2.13 4.48 0.47
C ILE A 84 3.64 4.66 0.37
N CYS A 85 4.36 3.58 0.18
CA CYS A 85 5.82 3.56 0.17
C CYS A 85 6.34 2.51 -0.82
N PRO A 86 6.93 2.91 -1.93
CA PRO A 86 7.07 4.29 -2.42
C PRO A 86 5.79 4.79 -3.08
N ALA A 87 5.60 6.10 -3.11
CA ALA A 87 4.51 6.75 -3.82
C ALA A 87 5.04 7.37 -5.10
N SER A 88 4.50 6.93 -6.24
CA SER A 88 4.84 7.51 -7.54
C SER A 88 4.26 8.91 -7.70
N GLY A 89 4.83 9.71 -8.60
CA GLY A 89 4.30 11.03 -8.91
C GLY A 89 2.84 10.96 -9.36
N THR A 90 2.48 9.96 -10.16
CA THR A 90 1.10 9.73 -10.58
C THR A 90 0.17 9.50 -9.39
N THR A 91 0.58 8.66 -8.45
CA THR A 91 -0.21 8.38 -7.23
C THR A 91 -0.41 9.66 -6.41
N ILE A 92 0.66 10.42 -6.20
CA ILE A 92 0.59 11.69 -5.45
C ILE A 92 -0.32 12.68 -6.16
N SER A 93 -0.19 12.81 -7.47
CA SER A 93 -1.01 13.72 -8.27
C SER A 93 -2.49 13.35 -8.21
N LYS A 94 -2.81 12.06 -8.28
CA LYS A 94 -4.19 11.59 -8.15
C LYS A 94 -4.77 11.90 -6.77
N LEU A 95 -4.00 11.66 -5.72
CA LEU A 95 -4.42 11.98 -4.35
C LEU A 95 -4.70 13.49 -4.22
N ALA A 96 -3.82 14.32 -4.74
CA ALA A 96 -4.00 15.78 -4.68
C ALA A 96 -5.21 16.25 -5.47
N ALA A 97 -5.51 15.61 -6.60
CA ALA A 97 -6.63 15.96 -7.46
C ALA A 97 -7.95 15.29 -7.06
N GLY A 98 -7.95 14.43 -6.06
CA GLY A 98 -9.13 13.68 -5.64
C GLY A 98 -9.54 12.55 -6.58
N ILE A 99 -8.59 12.01 -7.36
CA ILE A 99 -8.85 10.91 -8.29
C ILE A 99 -8.55 9.60 -7.57
N SER A 100 -9.58 8.76 -7.38
CA SER A 100 -9.49 7.50 -6.66
C SER A 100 -9.93 6.33 -7.53
N ASP A 101 -9.22 6.10 -8.64
CA ASP A 101 -9.57 5.11 -9.66
C ASP A 101 -8.90 3.74 -9.49
N ASN A 102 -8.14 3.55 -8.42
CA ASN A 102 -7.59 2.25 -8.04
C ASN A 102 -7.61 2.10 -6.51
N LEU A 103 -7.28 0.93 -6.00
CA LEU A 103 -7.38 0.66 -4.58
C LEU A 103 -6.39 1.50 -3.76
N ILE A 104 -5.17 1.72 -4.25
CA ILE A 104 -4.17 2.53 -3.56
C ILE A 104 -4.70 3.96 -3.34
N THR A 105 -5.14 4.60 -4.41
CA THR A 105 -5.65 5.98 -4.30
C THR A 105 -6.95 6.04 -3.51
N ARG A 106 -7.80 5.03 -3.64
CA ARG A 106 -9.06 4.98 -2.88
C ARG A 106 -8.78 4.82 -1.38
N SER A 107 -7.85 3.96 -1.00
CA SER A 107 -7.49 3.81 0.41
C SER A 107 -6.93 5.12 0.99
N GLY A 108 -6.13 5.84 0.22
CA GLY A 108 -5.64 7.17 0.61
C GLY A 108 -6.77 8.17 0.82
N MET A 109 -7.76 8.17 -0.09
CA MET A 109 -8.92 9.06 0.04
C MET A 109 -9.77 8.69 1.25
N VAL A 110 -9.92 7.40 1.55
CA VAL A 110 -10.62 6.94 2.75
C VAL A 110 -9.90 7.45 4.00
N ALA A 111 -8.57 7.34 4.04
CA ALA A 111 -7.79 7.85 5.16
C ALA A 111 -8.02 9.35 5.37
N LEU A 112 -8.01 10.13 4.30
CA LEU A 112 -8.25 11.58 4.38
C LEU A 112 -9.68 11.88 4.83
N LYS A 113 -10.67 11.21 4.25
CA LYS A 113 -12.09 11.42 4.58
C LYS A 113 -12.38 11.08 6.03
N GLU A 114 -11.82 9.99 6.53
CA GLU A 114 -12.06 9.51 7.89
C GLU A 114 -11.06 10.08 8.90
N ARG A 115 -10.20 11.00 8.48
CA ARG A 115 -9.18 11.66 9.32
C ARG A 115 -8.27 10.66 10.02
N ARG A 116 -7.86 9.64 9.28
CA ARG A 116 -6.91 8.63 9.75
C ARG A 116 -5.50 8.99 9.28
N LYS A 117 -4.50 8.39 9.92
CA LYS A 117 -3.11 8.65 9.56
C LYS A 117 -2.82 8.15 8.15
N LEU A 118 -2.37 9.05 7.29
CA LEU A 118 -1.90 8.75 5.94
C LEU A 118 -0.45 9.18 5.84
N ILE A 119 0.43 8.25 5.50
CA ILE A 119 1.85 8.51 5.30
C ILE A 119 2.17 8.24 3.83
N VAL A 120 2.68 9.26 3.15
CA VAL A 120 3.04 9.16 1.73
C VAL A 120 4.55 9.38 1.64
N VAL A 121 5.25 8.41 1.08
CA VAL A 121 6.71 8.48 0.90
C VAL A 121 6.99 8.71 -0.58
N PRO A 122 7.16 9.97 -1.02
CA PRO A 122 7.38 10.29 -2.43
C PRO A 122 8.71 9.74 -2.94
N ARG A 123 8.70 9.37 -4.22
CA ARG A 123 9.91 8.89 -4.84
C ARG A 123 9.98 9.27 -6.33
#